data_ad8f16ef3c5b42bbaae5e1faebe4c141
#
_entry.id   ad8f16ef3c5b42bbaae5e1faebe4c141
#
_cell.length_a   1.000
_cell.length_b   1.000
_cell.length_c   1.000
_cell.angle_alpha   90.00
_cell.angle_beta   90.00
_cell.angle_gamma   90.00
#
_symmetry.space_group_name_H-M   'P 1'
#
loop_
_entity.id
_entity.type
_entity.pdbx_description
1 polymer ?
#
loop_
_entity_poly.entity_id
_entity_poly.type
_entity_poly.pdbx_seq_one_letter_code
_entity_poly.pdbx_strand_id
1 'polypeptide(L)'
;AAVVELKKDAGIKDTSANVNSDIMKALLTMSAFVLVPGGDAKIRSMQQQLNHDYQAYTGILPCDGIYQRDTNTALIYALQSVEGMDTGTANGYYGPGTINKTPTVNSGATGAIVKIIQYGLYVNGFYSGAFNGQFTQNVADGIVSFRKFMKLPPYTSTADLTVIKGLLTSNGNTNRSSDGVDMATQITSAATAKSLKAAGYNIIGRYLTGSVGTGADKRDKNLTNTEVKLLLDANLKIFPIYEDGGYEESYFNSKQGFADASIAVNTARQLGLPSGTVIYFAVDVDIQDGNMSSTVVPYFEGITGIIGSTEYKAGIYGTRNACLHVNHLVKYSFVADMSSGWSGNLGFKMPENWSFDQFNEFTGASTGIDMDQVAVSGKDNGVSKVTKVN
;
A
#
# COMPACT_ATOMS: atom_id res chain seq x y z
N ALA A 1 2.00 43.53 6.28
CA ALA A 1 1.50 42.67 7.36
C ALA A 1 1.02 41.29 6.82
N ALA A 2 0.03 41.21 5.91
CA ALA A 2 -0.55 39.96 5.45
C ALA A 2 0.44 38.96 4.80
N VAL A 3 1.34 39.45 3.91
CA VAL A 3 2.35 38.58 3.26
C VAL A 3 3.36 38.03 4.27
N VAL A 4 3.73 38.81 5.26
CA VAL A 4 4.65 38.35 6.34
C VAL A 4 3.97 37.28 7.18
N GLU A 5 2.69 37.43 7.51
CA GLU A 5 1.93 36.47 8.27
C GLU A 5 1.76 35.15 7.46
N LEU A 6 1.40 35.27 6.17
CA LEU A 6 1.34 34.08 5.28
C LEU A 6 2.67 33.31 5.26
N LYS A 7 3.81 34.00 5.11
CA LYS A 7 5.13 33.35 5.12
C LYS A 7 5.42 32.64 6.44
N LYS A 8 5.04 33.25 7.54
CA LYS A 8 5.17 32.66 8.88
C LYS A 8 4.27 31.41 9.02
N ASP A 9 3.02 31.49 8.58
CA ASP A 9 2.09 30.37 8.59
C ASP A 9 2.52 29.23 7.68
N ALA A 10 3.18 29.53 6.57
CA ALA A 10 3.79 28.57 5.67
C ALA A 10 5.16 28.04 6.14
N GLY A 11 5.74 28.59 7.22
CA GLY A 11 7.04 28.17 7.73
C GLY A 11 8.25 28.65 6.90
N ILE A 12 8.10 29.67 6.06
CA ILE A 12 9.14 30.15 5.14
C ILE A 12 10.18 30.99 5.88
N LYS A 13 11.48 30.80 5.54
CA LYS A 13 12.59 31.54 6.16
C LYS A 13 12.57 33.04 5.89
N ASP A 14 12.17 33.43 4.67
CA ASP A 14 12.11 34.83 4.28
C ASP A 14 10.94 35.55 4.98
N THR A 15 11.24 36.45 5.88
CA THR A 15 10.26 37.24 6.63
C THR A 15 9.95 38.61 6.01
N SER A 16 10.49 38.92 4.81
CA SER A 16 10.21 40.18 4.08
C SER A 16 8.76 40.22 3.58
N ALA A 17 8.26 41.40 3.26
CA ALA A 17 6.95 41.58 2.62
C ALA A 17 6.96 41.37 1.09
N ASN A 18 8.09 40.94 0.52
CA ASN A 18 8.21 40.73 -0.92
C ASN A 18 7.43 39.47 -1.35
N VAL A 19 6.76 39.57 -2.48
CA VAL A 19 6.06 38.45 -3.13
C VAL A 19 6.87 38.03 -4.34
N ASN A 20 7.49 36.87 -4.27
CA ASN A 20 8.17 36.23 -5.40
C ASN A 20 7.23 35.28 -6.15
N SER A 21 7.73 34.60 -7.19
CA SER A 21 6.97 33.64 -7.99
C SER A 21 6.38 32.49 -7.16
N ASP A 22 7.13 31.97 -6.17
CA ASP A 22 6.69 30.85 -5.35
C ASP A 22 5.53 31.26 -4.42
N ILE A 23 5.64 32.44 -3.79
CA ILE A 23 4.56 33.00 -2.97
C ILE A 23 3.32 33.26 -3.83
N MET A 24 3.51 33.84 -5.03
CA MET A 24 2.39 34.10 -5.95
C MET A 24 1.73 32.77 -6.37
N LYS A 25 2.52 31.77 -6.72
CA LYS A 25 2.00 30.44 -7.05
C LYS A 25 1.20 29.84 -5.88
N ALA A 26 1.75 29.87 -4.65
CA ALA A 26 1.08 29.36 -3.47
C ALA A 26 -0.26 30.07 -3.20
N LEU A 27 -0.33 31.40 -3.41
CA LEU A 27 -1.58 32.16 -3.30
C LEU A 27 -2.63 31.77 -4.35
N LEU A 28 -2.19 31.43 -5.57
CA LEU A 28 -3.08 31.10 -6.69
C LEU A 28 -3.54 29.63 -6.70
N THR A 29 -2.85 28.74 -6.00
CA THR A 29 -3.20 27.31 -5.93
C THR A 29 -4.29 27.00 -4.89
N MET A 30 -4.81 27.99 -4.18
CA MET A 30 -5.80 27.83 -3.10
C MET A 30 -5.34 26.90 -1.96
N SER A 31 -4.02 26.72 -1.81
CA SER A 31 -3.44 25.90 -0.73
C SER A 31 -3.72 26.49 0.63
N ALA A 32 -4.09 25.68 1.60
CA ALA A 32 -4.28 26.11 2.99
C ALA A 32 -2.93 26.20 3.72
N PHE A 33 -2.72 27.30 4.46
CA PHE A 33 -1.55 27.49 5.33
C PHE A 33 -1.94 27.55 6.81
N VAL A 34 -3.16 27.13 7.12
CA VAL A 34 -3.70 27.00 8.47
C VAL A 34 -4.18 25.57 8.69
N LEU A 35 -4.22 25.14 9.94
CA LEU A 35 -4.76 23.81 10.27
C LEU A 35 -6.23 23.72 9.85
N VAL A 36 -6.53 22.79 8.97
CA VAL A 36 -7.91 22.56 8.48
C VAL A 36 -8.67 21.57 9.37
N PRO A 37 -10.00 21.53 9.34
CA PRO A 37 -10.76 20.47 9.99
C PRO A 37 -10.29 19.07 9.56
N GLY A 38 -10.03 18.21 10.53
CA GLY A 38 -9.46 16.87 10.29
C GLY A 38 -7.94 16.85 10.15
N GLY A 39 -7.27 17.99 10.10
CA GLY A 39 -5.82 18.08 10.05
C GLY A 39 -5.14 17.78 11.40
N ASP A 40 -3.91 17.29 11.34
CA ASP A 40 -3.05 17.01 12.49
C ASP A 40 -2.03 18.14 12.68
N ALA A 41 -1.97 18.71 13.89
CA ALA A 41 -1.08 19.82 14.20
C ALA A 41 0.41 19.47 14.08
N LYS A 42 0.80 18.21 14.33
CA LYS A 42 2.18 17.74 14.14
C LYS A 42 2.52 17.60 12.65
N ILE A 43 1.58 17.14 11.84
CA ILE A 43 1.75 17.09 10.38
C ILE A 43 1.88 18.52 9.85
N ARG A 44 1.06 19.47 10.31
CA ARG A 44 1.24 20.89 9.95
C ARG A 44 2.63 21.40 10.34
N SER A 45 3.10 21.10 11.54
CA SER A 45 4.45 21.49 11.96
C SER A 45 5.54 20.85 11.10
N MET A 46 5.36 19.61 10.66
CA MET A 46 6.26 18.94 9.71
C MET A 46 6.24 19.66 8.34
N GLN A 47 5.07 19.99 7.81
CA GLN A 47 4.93 20.73 6.54
C GLN A 47 5.62 22.09 6.60
N GLN A 48 5.44 22.84 7.68
CA GLN A 48 6.14 24.10 7.93
C GLN A 48 7.67 23.92 8.00
N GLN A 49 8.14 22.86 8.65
CA GLN A 49 9.57 22.56 8.72
C GLN A 49 10.15 22.15 7.36
N LEU A 50 9.39 21.42 6.53
CA LEU A 50 9.78 21.09 5.16
C LEU A 50 9.89 22.33 4.28
N ASN A 51 8.93 23.26 4.36
CA ASN A 51 9.01 24.56 3.70
C ASN A 51 10.21 25.37 4.18
N HIS A 52 10.52 25.33 5.48
CA HIS A 52 11.65 26.04 6.05
C HIS A 52 12.99 25.50 5.52
N ASP A 53 13.15 24.17 5.49
CA ASP A 53 14.46 23.55 5.24
C ASP A 53 14.69 23.21 3.77
N TYR A 54 13.62 22.92 3.00
CA TYR A 54 13.72 22.34 1.66
C TYR A 54 12.94 23.09 0.58
N GLN A 55 12.52 24.34 0.80
CA GLN A 55 11.76 25.14 -0.19
C GLN A 55 12.42 25.16 -1.57
N ALA A 56 13.75 25.20 -1.65
CA ALA A 56 14.48 25.19 -2.91
C ALA A 56 14.27 23.91 -3.74
N TYR A 57 13.87 22.81 -3.09
CA TYR A 57 13.59 21.51 -3.73
C TYR A 57 12.09 21.32 -4.01
N THR A 58 11.24 21.76 -3.10
CA THR A 58 9.81 21.42 -3.08
C THR A 58 8.90 22.53 -3.56
N GLY A 59 9.39 23.77 -3.63
CA GLY A 59 8.52 24.93 -3.63
C GLY A 59 7.86 25.11 -2.25
N ILE A 60 6.67 25.71 -2.23
CA ILE A 60 5.91 25.94 -0.98
C ILE A 60 4.77 24.94 -0.89
N LEU A 61 4.84 24.09 0.13
CA LEU A 61 3.81 23.10 0.45
C LEU A 61 2.64 23.73 1.20
N PRO A 62 1.42 23.22 1.06
CA PRO A 62 0.35 23.50 2.01
C PRO A 62 0.78 23.17 3.45
N CYS A 63 0.27 23.94 4.42
CA CYS A 63 0.50 23.67 5.85
C CYS A 63 -0.85 23.49 6.53
N ASP A 64 -1.61 22.51 6.04
CA ASP A 64 -3.00 22.21 6.38
C ASP A 64 -3.13 21.11 7.46
N GLY A 65 -2.06 20.38 7.73
CA GLY A 65 -2.04 19.25 8.66
C GLY A 65 -2.54 17.94 8.06
N ILE A 66 -2.77 17.90 6.74
CA ILE A 66 -3.16 16.66 6.04
C ILE A 66 -1.93 16.03 5.36
N TYR A 67 -1.63 14.80 5.70
CA TYR A 67 -0.56 14.07 5.03
C TYR A 67 -1.08 13.48 3.72
N GLN A 68 -0.58 14.01 2.61
CA GLN A 68 -0.94 13.59 1.27
C GLN A 68 0.30 13.45 0.39
N ARG A 69 0.10 13.18 -0.90
CA ARG A 69 1.15 12.96 -1.89
C ARG A 69 2.20 14.08 -1.91
N ASP A 70 1.79 15.35 -1.84
CA ASP A 70 2.71 16.48 -1.87
C ASP A 70 3.65 16.48 -0.68
N THR A 71 3.12 16.24 0.53
CA THR A 71 3.93 16.12 1.75
C THR A 71 4.86 14.91 1.69
N ASN A 72 4.39 13.77 1.16
CA ASN A 72 5.22 12.59 0.96
C ASN A 72 6.34 12.84 -0.05
N THR A 73 6.03 13.47 -1.20
CA THR A 73 7.02 13.85 -2.20
C THR A 73 8.08 14.78 -1.61
N ALA A 74 7.67 15.71 -0.74
CA ALA A 74 8.61 16.60 -0.04
C ALA A 74 9.53 15.85 0.93
N LEU A 75 9.05 14.80 1.59
CA LEU A 75 9.93 13.94 2.41
C LEU A 75 10.97 13.21 1.55
N ILE A 76 10.62 12.80 0.33
CA ILE A 76 11.58 12.19 -0.59
C ILE A 76 12.59 13.24 -1.07
N TYR A 77 12.19 14.46 -1.39
CA TYR A 77 13.11 15.56 -1.68
C TYR A 77 14.05 15.85 -0.50
N ALA A 78 13.53 15.88 0.72
CA ALA A 78 14.35 16.05 1.92
C ALA A 78 15.39 14.93 2.05
N LEU A 79 15.01 13.66 1.79
CA LEU A 79 15.94 12.55 1.75
C LEU A 79 17.01 12.75 0.68
N GLN A 80 16.62 13.06 -0.54
CA GLN A 80 17.54 13.31 -1.67
C GLN A 80 18.52 14.46 -1.38
N SER A 81 18.07 15.52 -0.72
CA SER A 81 18.94 16.59 -0.23
C SER A 81 19.97 16.07 0.79
N VAL A 82 19.56 15.25 1.75
CA VAL A 82 20.46 14.61 2.74
C VAL A 82 21.44 13.66 2.07
N GLU A 83 21.05 12.99 0.98
CA GLU A 83 21.90 12.14 0.15
C GLU A 83 22.91 12.94 -0.73
N GLY A 84 22.87 14.26 -0.66
CA GLY A 84 23.76 15.17 -1.42
C GLY A 84 23.36 15.38 -2.86
N MET A 85 22.09 15.17 -3.23
CA MET A 85 21.57 15.57 -4.54
C MET A 85 21.27 17.07 -4.52
N ASP A 86 21.66 17.76 -5.57
CA ASP A 86 21.28 19.16 -5.78
C ASP A 86 19.83 19.28 -6.31
N THR A 87 19.33 20.51 -6.38
CA THR A 87 17.98 20.80 -6.85
C THR A 87 17.72 20.45 -8.33
N GLY A 88 18.77 20.28 -9.12
CA GLY A 88 18.67 19.88 -10.53
C GLY A 88 18.62 18.35 -10.71
N THR A 89 19.10 17.60 -9.71
CA THR A 89 19.17 16.12 -9.71
C THR A 89 18.03 15.50 -8.92
N ALA A 90 17.65 16.12 -7.80
CA ALA A 90 16.54 15.67 -6.97
C ALA A 90 15.20 15.81 -7.73
N ASN A 91 14.35 14.82 -7.65
CA ASN A 91 13.09 14.78 -8.42
C ASN A 91 11.86 14.34 -7.60
N GLY A 92 12.02 14.13 -6.29
CA GLY A 92 10.93 13.69 -5.40
C GLY A 92 10.40 12.27 -5.64
N TYR A 93 11.10 11.49 -6.47
CA TYR A 93 10.79 10.08 -6.72
C TYR A 93 11.83 9.16 -6.09
N TYR A 94 11.39 8.12 -5.38
CA TYR A 94 12.27 7.16 -4.72
C TYR A 94 12.79 6.12 -5.74
N GLY A 95 13.54 6.60 -6.72
CA GLY A 95 14.09 5.80 -7.82
C GLY A 95 15.47 5.21 -7.51
N PRO A 96 16.12 4.60 -8.53
CA PRO A 96 17.42 3.92 -8.36
C PRO A 96 18.51 4.80 -7.77
N GLY A 97 18.55 6.10 -8.13
CA GLY A 97 19.53 7.05 -7.58
C GLY A 97 19.40 7.23 -6.07
N THR A 98 18.16 7.39 -5.57
CA THR A 98 17.85 7.47 -4.15
C THR A 98 18.12 6.13 -3.46
N ILE A 99 17.66 5.01 -4.04
CA ILE A 99 17.90 3.66 -3.49
C ILE A 99 19.40 3.42 -3.23
N ASN A 100 20.26 3.76 -4.20
CA ASN A 100 21.70 3.53 -4.09
C ASN A 100 22.40 4.41 -3.05
N LYS A 101 21.79 5.54 -2.69
CA LYS A 101 22.35 6.52 -1.73
C LYS A 101 21.70 6.46 -0.35
N THR A 102 20.57 5.75 -0.21
CA THR A 102 19.86 5.65 1.07
C THR A 102 20.77 5.13 2.18
N PRO A 103 21.02 5.91 3.24
CA PRO A 103 21.93 5.52 4.29
C PRO A 103 21.33 4.47 5.23
N THR A 104 22.20 3.74 5.92
CA THR A 104 21.83 2.94 7.09
C THR A 104 22.03 3.78 8.35
N VAL A 105 20.98 3.93 9.14
CA VAL A 105 20.95 4.81 10.32
C VAL A 105 20.70 3.98 11.59
N ASN A 106 21.54 4.17 12.59
CA ASN A 106 21.49 3.41 13.84
C ASN A 106 21.25 4.33 15.05
N SER A 107 20.96 3.72 16.20
CA SER A 107 20.81 4.42 17.49
C SER A 107 21.99 5.34 17.77
N GLY A 108 21.73 6.52 18.32
CA GLY A 108 22.70 7.57 18.57
C GLY A 108 22.96 8.52 17.41
N ALA A 109 22.45 8.24 16.20
CA ALA A 109 22.50 9.16 15.07
C ALA A 109 21.68 10.43 15.35
N THR A 110 22.07 11.53 14.69
CA THR A 110 21.38 12.83 14.82
C THR A 110 21.26 13.52 13.45
N GLY A 111 20.40 14.55 13.36
CA GLY A 111 20.30 15.43 12.21
C GLY A 111 19.10 15.15 11.32
N ALA A 112 19.17 15.67 10.10
CA ALA A 112 18.05 15.72 9.16
C ALA A 112 17.52 14.32 8.78
N ILE A 113 18.41 13.33 8.58
CA ILE A 113 17.99 11.96 8.25
C ILE A 113 17.13 11.34 9.35
N VAL A 114 17.47 11.60 10.62
CA VAL A 114 16.68 11.10 11.76
C VAL A 114 15.33 11.80 11.82
N LYS A 115 15.26 13.10 11.52
CA LYS A 115 13.99 13.83 11.40
C LYS A 115 13.07 13.21 10.34
N ILE A 116 13.62 12.87 9.17
CA ILE A 116 12.86 12.21 8.09
C ILE A 116 12.33 10.85 8.57
N ILE A 117 13.14 10.08 9.29
CA ILE A 117 12.70 8.79 9.87
C ILE A 117 11.59 9.03 10.91
N GLN A 118 11.71 10.04 11.78
CA GLN A 118 10.68 10.40 12.76
C GLN A 118 9.37 10.79 12.07
N TYR A 119 9.43 11.56 11.00
CA TYR A 119 8.27 11.93 10.18
C TYR A 119 7.61 10.69 9.57
N GLY A 120 8.39 9.84 8.89
CA GLY A 120 7.89 8.60 8.29
C GLY A 120 7.25 7.66 9.31
N LEU A 121 7.87 7.46 10.47
CA LEU A 121 7.31 6.65 11.55
C LEU A 121 6.01 7.26 12.11
N TYR A 122 5.95 8.60 12.25
CA TYR A 122 4.77 9.29 12.77
C TYR A 122 3.56 9.12 11.86
N VAL A 123 3.72 9.40 10.56
CA VAL A 123 2.61 9.33 9.60
C VAL A 123 2.12 7.90 9.38
N ASN A 124 2.98 6.90 9.62
CA ASN A 124 2.61 5.49 9.59
C ASN A 124 2.09 4.96 10.94
N GLY A 125 2.10 5.78 12.02
CA GLY A 125 1.52 5.41 13.31
C GLY A 125 2.46 4.69 14.28
N PHE A 126 3.77 4.71 14.04
CA PHE A 126 4.78 3.99 14.85
C PHE A 126 5.64 4.92 15.72
N TYR A 127 5.34 6.20 15.77
CA TYR A 127 6.07 7.18 16.59
C TYR A 127 5.15 8.32 17.02
N SER A 128 5.27 8.76 18.28
CA SER A 128 4.49 9.89 18.81
C SER A 128 5.38 10.99 19.45
N GLY A 129 6.70 10.81 19.44
CA GLY A 129 7.66 11.72 20.04
C GLY A 129 7.85 13.03 19.27
N ALA A 130 8.78 13.86 19.75
CA ALA A 130 9.15 15.12 19.10
C ALA A 130 10.02 14.89 17.85
N PHE A 131 9.87 15.73 16.85
CA PHE A 131 10.68 15.73 15.63
C PHE A 131 12.00 16.50 15.83
N ASN A 132 12.85 16.00 16.71
CA ASN A 132 14.06 16.68 17.14
C ASN A 132 15.35 16.24 16.44
N GLY A 133 15.24 15.26 15.52
CA GLY A 133 16.40 14.72 14.81
C GLY A 133 17.35 13.93 15.68
N GLN A 134 16.90 13.35 16.80
CA GLN A 134 17.70 12.49 17.65
C GLN A 134 17.17 11.05 17.60
N PHE A 135 18.04 10.11 17.27
CA PHE A 135 17.69 8.68 17.25
C PHE A 135 17.72 8.13 18.68
N THR A 136 16.62 8.35 19.39
CA THR A 136 16.40 7.89 20.77
C THR A 136 15.82 6.47 20.79
N GLN A 137 15.66 5.90 22.01
CA GLN A 137 15.00 4.60 22.18
C GLN A 137 13.59 4.58 21.59
N ASN A 138 12.82 5.68 21.67
CA ASN A 138 11.48 5.76 21.06
C ASN A 138 11.51 5.59 19.54
N VAL A 139 12.54 6.10 18.85
CA VAL A 139 12.72 5.88 17.40
C VAL A 139 13.08 4.42 17.14
N ALA A 140 13.99 3.84 17.94
CA ALA A 140 14.36 2.43 17.86
C ALA A 140 13.14 1.51 18.01
N ASP A 141 12.30 1.75 19.01
CA ASP A 141 11.08 0.98 19.26
C ASP A 141 10.06 1.14 18.14
N GLY A 142 9.93 2.34 17.58
CA GLY A 142 9.09 2.62 16.43
C GLY A 142 9.51 1.82 15.19
N ILE A 143 10.80 1.76 14.89
CA ILE A 143 11.36 0.96 13.79
C ILE A 143 11.09 -0.53 13.98
N VAL A 144 11.34 -1.06 15.18
CA VAL A 144 11.08 -2.48 15.50
C VAL A 144 9.59 -2.80 15.34
N SER A 145 8.71 -1.91 15.81
CA SER A 145 7.26 -2.07 15.70
C SER A 145 6.81 -2.04 14.23
N PHE A 146 7.29 -1.09 13.44
CA PHE A 146 7.05 -1.02 12.00
C PHE A 146 7.48 -2.29 11.28
N ARG A 147 8.73 -2.74 11.52
CA ARG A 147 9.24 -3.98 10.92
C ARG A 147 8.38 -5.20 11.27
N LYS A 148 7.99 -5.36 12.54
CA LYS A 148 7.12 -6.45 12.99
C LYS A 148 5.75 -6.40 12.34
N PHE A 149 5.16 -5.22 12.28
CA PHE A 149 3.85 -5.00 11.67
C PHE A 149 3.86 -5.32 10.18
N MET A 150 4.86 -4.82 9.43
CA MET A 150 5.01 -5.02 7.98
C MET A 150 5.72 -6.34 7.61
N LYS A 151 6.09 -7.19 8.58
CA LYS A 151 6.83 -8.44 8.36
C LYS A 151 8.14 -8.26 7.61
N LEU A 152 8.97 -7.31 8.05
CA LEU A 152 10.25 -6.94 7.46
C LEU A 152 11.44 -7.39 8.33
N PRO A 153 11.85 -8.67 8.29
CA PRO A 153 13.03 -9.11 9.00
C PRO A 153 14.33 -8.48 8.43
N PRO A 154 15.39 -8.43 9.23
CA PRO A 154 15.48 -8.72 10.67
C PRO A 154 14.77 -7.66 11.51
N TYR A 155 14.16 -8.05 12.63
CA TYR A 155 13.39 -7.14 13.48
C TYR A 155 14.28 -6.30 14.41
N THR A 156 15.28 -5.64 13.84
CA THR A 156 16.21 -4.76 14.51
C THR A 156 15.73 -3.30 14.50
N SER A 157 16.38 -2.46 15.30
CA SER A 157 16.13 -1.02 15.34
C SER A 157 16.88 -0.22 14.26
N THR A 158 17.63 -0.88 13.38
CA THR A 158 18.35 -0.24 12.27
C THR A 158 17.38 0.28 11.22
N ALA A 159 17.47 1.55 10.86
CA ALA A 159 16.77 2.12 9.71
C ALA A 159 17.66 2.00 8.47
N ASP A 160 17.50 0.91 7.76
CA ASP A 160 18.12 0.63 6.46
C ASP A 160 17.20 1.01 5.29
N LEU A 161 17.61 0.72 4.07
CA LEU A 161 16.79 0.93 2.87
C LEU A 161 15.37 0.35 3.02
N THR A 162 15.23 -0.84 3.60
CA THR A 162 13.93 -1.49 3.76
C THR A 162 13.00 -0.69 4.66
N VAL A 163 13.51 -0.12 5.75
CA VAL A 163 12.75 0.75 6.64
C VAL A 163 12.48 2.09 5.98
N ILE A 164 13.51 2.79 5.52
CA ILE A 164 13.37 4.17 5.03
C ILE A 164 12.45 4.21 3.80
N LYS A 165 12.66 3.33 2.83
CA LYS A 165 11.79 3.24 1.66
C LYS A 165 10.37 2.79 2.03
N GLY A 166 10.23 1.82 2.96
CA GLY A 166 8.92 1.37 3.44
C GLY A 166 8.11 2.44 4.18
N LEU A 167 8.78 3.40 4.82
CA LEU A 167 8.12 4.54 5.47
C LEU A 167 7.68 5.62 4.47
N LEU A 168 8.36 5.75 3.33
CA LEU A 168 8.16 6.84 2.36
C LEU A 168 7.48 6.42 1.05
N THR A 169 7.27 5.11 0.83
CA THR A 169 6.57 4.59 -0.36
C THR A 169 5.61 3.47 0.06
N SER A 170 4.54 3.25 -0.72
CA SER A 170 3.62 2.14 -0.42
C SER A 170 4.28 0.78 -0.64
N ASN A 171 4.94 0.58 -1.79
CA ASN A 171 5.53 -0.71 -2.15
C ASN A 171 6.83 -1.08 -1.41
N GLY A 172 7.46 -0.12 -0.72
CA GLY A 172 8.67 -0.34 0.06
C GLY A 172 9.86 -0.84 -0.76
N ASN A 173 10.74 -1.62 -0.13
CA ASN A 173 11.85 -2.27 -0.83
C ASN A 173 11.35 -3.48 -1.62
N THR A 174 11.30 -3.37 -2.94
CA THR A 174 10.80 -4.41 -3.84
C THR A 174 11.76 -5.61 -3.98
N ASN A 175 13.00 -5.48 -3.51
CA ASN A 175 13.96 -6.59 -3.49
C ASN A 175 13.85 -7.47 -2.23
N ARG A 176 12.82 -7.23 -1.37
CA ARG A 176 12.56 -8.10 -0.22
C ARG A 176 12.00 -9.46 -0.66
N SER A 177 12.27 -10.50 0.10
CA SER A 177 11.65 -11.81 -0.09
C SER A 177 10.16 -11.77 0.24
N SER A 178 9.40 -12.68 -0.36
CA SER A 178 7.98 -12.91 -0.05
C SER A 178 7.67 -14.38 0.07
N ASP A 179 6.73 -14.73 0.95
CA ASP A 179 6.21 -16.10 1.09
C ASP A 179 5.08 -16.39 0.10
N GLY A 180 4.49 -15.35 -0.48
CA GLY A 180 3.34 -15.43 -1.39
C GLY A 180 3.59 -14.78 -2.74
N VAL A 181 2.81 -15.21 -3.72
CA VAL A 181 2.61 -14.54 -5.00
C VAL A 181 1.15 -14.63 -5.40
N ASP A 182 0.69 -13.73 -6.25
CA ASP A 182 -0.55 -13.92 -7.01
C ASP A 182 -0.28 -13.85 -8.51
N MET A 183 -1.19 -14.39 -9.30
CA MET A 183 -1.04 -14.44 -10.75
C MET A 183 -2.35 -14.73 -11.47
N ALA A 184 -2.49 -14.17 -12.68
CA ALA A 184 -3.59 -14.47 -13.58
C ALA A 184 -3.39 -15.81 -14.34
N THR A 185 -2.15 -16.23 -14.57
CA THR A 185 -1.85 -17.44 -15.33
C THR A 185 -2.23 -18.70 -14.59
N GLN A 186 -2.99 -19.59 -15.24
CA GLN A 186 -3.36 -20.91 -14.69
C GLN A 186 -2.14 -21.83 -14.58
N ILE A 187 -2.05 -22.56 -13.48
CA ILE A 187 -1.02 -23.60 -13.27
C ILE A 187 -1.57 -24.93 -13.78
N THR A 188 -1.08 -25.37 -14.93
CA THR A 188 -1.57 -26.55 -15.66
C THR A 188 -0.70 -27.79 -15.50
N SER A 189 0.45 -27.69 -14.80
CA SER A 189 1.37 -28.82 -14.60
C SER A 189 1.89 -28.94 -13.17
N ALA A 190 2.10 -30.18 -12.73
CA ALA A 190 2.76 -30.47 -11.45
C ALA A 190 4.22 -29.94 -11.40
N ALA A 191 4.90 -29.87 -12.53
CA ALA A 191 6.26 -29.33 -12.62
C ALA A 191 6.26 -27.84 -12.27
N THR A 192 5.35 -27.05 -12.82
CA THR A 192 5.21 -25.62 -12.53
C THR A 192 4.87 -25.39 -11.06
N ALA A 193 3.91 -26.13 -10.50
CA ALA A 193 3.55 -26.01 -9.08
C ALA A 193 4.76 -26.33 -8.16
N LYS A 194 5.53 -27.36 -8.46
CA LYS A 194 6.76 -27.70 -7.73
C LYS A 194 7.85 -26.64 -7.89
N SER A 195 7.98 -26.01 -9.06
CA SER A 195 8.93 -24.92 -9.29
C SER A 195 8.59 -23.68 -8.45
N LEU A 196 7.30 -23.34 -8.31
CA LEU A 196 6.85 -22.26 -7.42
C LEU A 196 7.20 -22.56 -5.96
N LYS A 197 6.97 -23.82 -5.51
CA LYS A 197 7.35 -24.24 -4.17
C LYS A 197 8.86 -24.20 -3.94
N ALA A 198 9.64 -24.67 -4.90
CA ALA A 198 11.11 -24.63 -4.85
C ALA A 198 11.68 -23.20 -4.87
N ALA A 199 10.98 -22.24 -5.48
CA ALA A 199 11.31 -20.82 -5.45
C ALA A 199 11.04 -20.16 -4.07
N GLY A 200 10.46 -20.90 -3.10
CA GLY A 200 10.26 -20.44 -1.73
C GLY A 200 8.82 -20.00 -1.41
N TYR A 201 7.94 -20.01 -2.38
CA TYR A 201 6.54 -19.60 -2.14
C TYR A 201 5.77 -20.67 -1.38
N ASN A 202 4.89 -20.24 -0.49
CA ASN A 202 4.07 -21.07 0.37
C ASN A 202 2.58 -20.87 0.12
N ILE A 203 2.18 -19.73 -0.43
CA ILE A 203 0.79 -19.36 -0.68
C ILE A 203 0.63 -18.63 -2.01
N ILE A 204 -0.40 -18.98 -2.76
CA ILE A 204 -0.66 -18.48 -4.09
C ILE A 204 -2.05 -17.83 -4.14
N GLY A 205 -2.12 -16.56 -4.58
CA GLY A 205 -3.35 -15.87 -4.91
C GLY A 205 -3.84 -16.30 -6.29
N ARG A 206 -5.08 -16.78 -6.37
CA ARG A 206 -5.67 -17.20 -7.64
C ARG A 206 -7.12 -16.74 -7.77
N TYR A 207 -7.47 -16.36 -8.99
CA TYR A 207 -8.79 -15.80 -9.31
C TYR A 207 -9.86 -16.90 -9.38
N LEU A 208 -11.03 -16.66 -8.79
CA LEU A 208 -12.16 -17.60 -8.84
C LEU A 208 -12.79 -17.65 -10.24
N THR A 209 -12.83 -16.51 -10.92
CA THR A 209 -13.50 -16.31 -12.20
C THR A 209 -12.69 -15.44 -13.14
N GLY A 210 -13.21 -15.20 -14.33
CA GLY A 210 -12.73 -14.18 -15.24
C GLY A 210 -11.67 -14.63 -16.24
N SER A 211 -11.27 -13.67 -17.06
CA SER A 211 -10.25 -13.82 -18.09
C SER A 211 -9.36 -12.59 -18.12
N VAL A 212 -8.17 -12.71 -18.70
CA VAL A 212 -7.21 -11.62 -18.87
C VAL A 212 -6.79 -11.53 -20.34
N GLY A 213 -6.37 -10.33 -20.76
CA GLY A 213 -6.06 -10.04 -22.16
C GLY A 213 -7.30 -9.76 -23.01
N THR A 214 -7.08 -9.36 -24.27
CA THR A 214 -8.12 -9.01 -25.22
C THR A 214 -7.87 -9.66 -26.58
N GLY A 215 -8.91 -9.84 -27.37
CA GLY A 215 -8.79 -10.41 -28.73
C GLY A 215 -8.15 -11.81 -28.73
N ALA A 216 -7.10 -11.98 -29.52
CA ALA A 216 -6.37 -13.26 -29.64
C ALA A 216 -5.55 -13.63 -28.38
N ASP A 217 -5.21 -12.65 -27.55
CA ASP A 217 -4.44 -12.85 -26.32
C ASP A 217 -5.33 -13.12 -25.10
N LYS A 218 -6.64 -13.17 -25.30
CA LYS A 218 -7.58 -13.46 -24.21
C LYS A 218 -7.38 -14.89 -23.72
N ARG A 219 -7.17 -15.04 -22.41
CA ARG A 219 -7.02 -16.34 -21.73
C ARG A 219 -7.80 -16.36 -20.43
N ASP A 220 -8.25 -17.53 -20.03
CA ASP A 220 -8.93 -17.71 -18.77
C ASP A 220 -7.94 -17.55 -17.61
N LYS A 221 -8.36 -16.85 -16.56
CA LYS A 221 -7.60 -16.71 -15.30
C LYS A 221 -8.22 -17.46 -14.13
N ASN A 222 -9.40 -18.06 -14.34
CA ASN A 222 -10.13 -18.73 -13.27
C ASN A 222 -9.44 -19.99 -12.79
N LEU A 223 -9.49 -20.19 -11.48
CA LEU A 223 -9.02 -21.39 -10.79
C LEU A 223 -9.88 -22.61 -11.20
N THR A 224 -9.26 -23.76 -11.47
CA THR A 224 -9.91 -25.01 -11.80
C THR A 224 -9.67 -26.07 -10.72
N ASN A 225 -10.55 -27.10 -10.63
CA ASN A 225 -10.34 -28.23 -9.71
C ASN A 225 -9.02 -28.95 -9.95
N THR A 226 -8.56 -29.04 -11.19
CA THR A 226 -7.26 -29.62 -11.54
C THR A 226 -6.13 -28.77 -10.99
N GLU A 227 -6.19 -27.45 -11.17
CA GLU A 227 -5.19 -26.52 -10.64
C GLU A 227 -5.14 -26.53 -9.11
N VAL A 228 -6.30 -26.51 -8.44
CA VAL A 228 -6.39 -26.63 -6.98
C VAL A 228 -5.63 -27.88 -6.52
N LYS A 229 -5.87 -29.03 -7.15
CA LYS A 229 -5.17 -30.28 -6.82
C LYS A 229 -3.66 -30.16 -7.03
N LEU A 230 -3.20 -29.61 -8.16
CA LEU A 230 -1.77 -29.45 -8.47
C LEU A 230 -1.05 -28.57 -7.44
N LEU A 231 -1.66 -27.46 -7.03
CA LEU A 231 -1.12 -26.56 -6.03
C LEU A 231 -1.03 -27.22 -4.65
N LEU A 232 -2.12 -27.85 -4.19
CA LEU A 232 -2.17 -28.52 -2.88
C LEU A 232 -1.23 -29.73 -2.82
N ASP A 233 -1.12 -30.53 -3.88
CA ASP A 233 -0.18 -31.67 -3.98
C ASP A 233 1.28 -31.20 -3.93
N ALA A 234 1.58 -29.95 -4.35
CA ALA A 234 2.88 -29.32 -4.20
C ALA A 234 3.10 -28.66 -2.84
N ASN A 235 2.20 -28.82 -1.86
CA ASN A 235 2.20 -28.14 -0.57
C ASN A 235 2.18 -26.60 -0.68
N LEU A 236 1.49 -26.09 -1.69
CA LEU A 236 1.15 -24.67 -1.84
C LEU A 236 -0.27 -24.45 -1.30
N LYS A 237 -0.45 -23.36 -0.56
CA LYS A 237 -1.77 -22.92 -0.11
C LYS A 237 -2.37 -21.97 -1.13
N ILE A 238 -3.68 -21.76 -1.08
CA ILE A 238 -4.40 -20.90 -2.03
C ILE A 238 -5.18 -19.84 -1.25
N PHE A 239 -5.13 -18.58 -1.67
CA PHE A 239 -6.10 -17.58 -1.26
C PHE A 239 -6.88 -17.10 -2.50
N PRO A 240 -8.24 -17.19 -2.44
CA PRO A 240 -9.06 -16.90 -3.60
C PRO A 240 -9.33 -15.41 -3.74
N ILE A 241 -9.17 -14.91 -4.98
CA ILE A 241 -9.47 -13.55 -5.41
C ILE A 241 -10.71 -13.60 -6.31
N TYR A 242 -11.65 -12.70 -6.11
CA TYR A 242 -12.75 -12.48 -7.03
C TYR A 242 -12.56 -11.16 -7.76
N GLU A 243 -12.45 -11.23 -9.08
CA GLU A 243 -12.36 -10.09 -9.98
C GLU A 243 -12.90 -10.48 -11.34
N ASP A 244 -14.07 -9.97 -11.69
CA ASP A 244 -14.74 -10.25 -12.97
C ASP A 244 -15.35 -8.98 -13.59
N GLY A 245 -14.56 -7.92 -13.63
CA GLY A 245 -14.91 -6.56 -14.05
C GLY A 245 -14.28 -5.54 -13.12
N GLY A 246 -14.86 -4.31 -13.05
CA GLY A 246 -14.38 -3.30 -12.11
C GLY A 246 -13.30 -2.39 -12.69
N TYR A 247 -13.28 -2.22 -14.01
CA TYR A 247 -12.36 -1.31 -14.71
C TYR A 247 -12.77 0.16 -14.61
N GLU A 248 -13.96 0.44 -14.06
CA GLU A 248 -14.52 1.78 -13.90
C GLU A 248 -15.16 1.92 -12.51
N GLU A 249 -15.08 3.13 -11.95
CA GLU A 249 -15.62 3.45 -10.62
C GLU A 249 -17.12 3.15 -10.51
N SER A 250 -17.90 3.35 -11.60
CA SER A 250 -19.34 3.10 -11.65
C SER A 250 -19.73 1.63 -11.44
N TYR A 251 -18.79 0.70 -11.62
CA TYR A 251 -19.00 -0.72 -11.34
C TYR A 251 -19.33 -0.97 -9.86
N PHE A 252 -18.67 -0.24 -8.97
CA PHE A 252 -18.76 -0.47 -7.52
C PHE A 252 -20.03 0.13 -6.95
N ASN A 253 -21.03 -0.70 -6.75
CA ASN A 253 -22.32 -0.35 -6.14
C ASN A 253 -22.92 -1.58 -5.46
N SER A 254 -23.93 -1.38 -4.59
CA SER A 254 -24.52 -2.46 -3.78
C SER A 254 -25.10 -3.61 -4.63
N LYS A 255 -25.77 -3.29 -5.74
CA LYS A 255 -26.34 -4.32 -6.64
C LYS A 255 -25.25 -5.21 -7.23
N GLN A 256 -24.14 -4.62 -7.67
CA GLN A 256 -23.01 -5.37 -8.18
C GLN A 256 -22.37 -6.23 -7.08
N GLY A 257 -22.22 -5.69 -5.87
CA GLY A 257 -21.71 -6.44 -4.72
C GLY A 257 -22.52 -7.71 -4.41
N PHE A 258 -23.86 -7.63 -4.47
CA PHE A 258 -24.75 -8.80 -4.34
C PHE A 258 -24.51 -9.84 -5.45
N ALA A 259 -24.37 -9.41 -6.70
CA ALA A 259 -24.17 -10.28 -7.83
C ALA A 259 -22.81 -11.00 -7.73
N ASP A 260 -21.75 -10.26 -7.49
CA ASP A 260 -20.37 -10.76 -7.40
C ASP A 260 -20.21 -11.75 -6.23
N ALA A 261 -20.74 -11.42 -5.06
CA ALA A 261 -20.71 -12.32 -3.92
C ALA A 261 -21.45 -13.63 -4.20
N SER A 262 -22.59 -13.60 -4.88
CA SER A 262 -23.33 -14.79 -5.25
C SER A 262 -22.55 -15.69 -6.19
N ILE A 263 -21.88 -15.13 -7.21
CA ILE A 263 -21.02 -15.85 -8.12
C ILE A 263 -19.80 -16.44 -7.38
N ALA A 264 -19.12 -15.61 -6.59
CA ALA A 264 -17.94 -16.02 -5.85
C ALA A 264 -18.21 -17.18 -4.87
N VAL A 265 -19.32 -17.13 -4.13
CA VAL A 265 -19.75 -18.19 -3.22
C VAL A 265 -20.02 -19.50 -3.97
N ASN A 266 -20.76 -19.42 -5.07
CA ASN A 266 -21.07 -20.61 -5.87
C ASN A 266 -19.81 -21.26 -6.45
N THR A 267 -18.88 -20.43 -6.98
CA THR A 267 -17.60 -20.91 -7.51
C THR A 267 -16.73 -21.51 -6.42
N ALA A 268 -16.63 -20.88 -5.25
CA ALA A 268 -15.89 -21.40 -4.12
C ALA A 268 -16.41 -22.78 -3.67
N ARG A 269 -17.73 -22.97 -3.65
CA ARG A 269 -18.36 -24.27 -3.36
C ARG A 269 -18.04 -25.33 -4.42
N GLN A 270 -18.10 -24.98 -5.70
CA GLN A 270 -17.74 -25.88 -6.82
C GLN A 270 -16.27 -26.34 -6.75
N LEU A 271 -15.38 -25.46 -6.28
CA LEU A 271 -13.96 -25.78 -6.04
C LEU A 271 -13.72 -26.53 -4.73
N GLY A 272 -14.76 -26.76 -3.91
CA GLY A 272 -14.65 -27.42 -2.62
C GLY A 272 -13.86 -26.63 -1.57
N LEU A 273 -13.81 -25.29 -1.66
CA LEU A 273 -13.13 -24.47 -0.68
C LEU A 273 -13.80 -24.61 0.70
N PRO A 274 -13.03 -24.79 1.79
CA PRO A 274 -13.59 -25.10 3.11
C PRO A 274 -14.29 -23.89 3.75
N SER A 275 -15.17 -24.17 4.69
CA SER A 275 -15.77 -23.15 5.56
C SER A 275 -14.69 -22.27 6.22
N GLY A 276 -14.98 -20.98 6.33
CA GLY A 276 -14.08 -19.98 6.89
C GLY A 276 -13.09 -19.37 5.88
N THR A 277 -13.04 -19.90 4.63
CA THR A 277 -12.21 -19.29 3.58
C THR A 277 -12.59 -17.82 3.38
N VAL A 278 -11.59 -16.95 3.30
CA VAL A 278 -11.75 -15.53 2.97
C VAL A 278 -11.65 -15.39 1.45
N ILE A 279 -12.65 -14.77 0.82
CA ILE A 279 -12.66 -14.44 -0.61
C ILE A 279 -12.34 -12.94 -0.71
N TYR A 280 -11.28 -12.59 -1.44
CA TYR A 280 -10.82 -11.22 -1.62
C TYR A 280 -11.47 -10.61 -2.86
N PHE A 281 -12.42 -9.70 -2.67
CA PHE A 281 -13.09 -8.97 -3.76
C PHE A 281 -12.23 -7.79 -4.18
N ALA A 282 -11.92 -7.72 -5.49
CA ALA A 282 -11.00 -6.74 -6.02
C ALA A 282 -11.66 -5.39 -6.29
N VAL A 283 -10.99 -4.32 -5.84
CA VAL A 283 -11.18 -2.93 -6.24
C VAL A 283 -9.88 -2.50 -6.92
N ASP A 284 -9.75 -2.91 -8.19
CA ASP A 284 -8.51 -2.74 -8.97
C ASP A 284 -8.60 -1.52 -9.88
N VAL A 285 -8.96 -0.38 -9.30
CA VAL A 285 -9.03 0.93 -9.96
C VAL A 285 -8.73 2.04 -8.96
N ASP A 286 -8.16 3.14 -9.45
CA ASP A 286 -7.85 4.32 -8.60
C ASP A 286 -9.12 5.13 -8.32
N ILE A 287 -9.73 4.90 -7.16
CA ILE A 287 -10.90 5.66 -6.68
C ILE A 287 -10.44 6.73 -5.70
N GLN A 288 -10.90 7.97 -5.92
CA GLN A 288 -10.61 9.09 -5.04
C GLN A 288 -11.27 8.92 -3.68
N ASP A 289 -10.64 9.41 -2.61
CA ASP A 289 -11.14 9.31 -1.23
C ASP A 289 -12.59 9.78 -1.07
N GLY A 290 -12.94 10.92 -1.67
CA GLY A 290 -14.29 11.49 -1.60
C GLY A 290 -15.40 10.61 -2.20
N ASN A 291 -15.05 9.65 -3.06
CA ASN A 291 -15.99 8.77 -3.75
C ASN A 291 -16.16 7.40 -3.06
N MET A 292 -15.29 7.06 -2.10
CA MET A 292 -15.31 5.75 -1.42
C MET A 292 -16.66 5.42 -0.77
N SER A 293 -17.28 6.40 -0.11
CA SER A 293 -18.56 6.24 0.58
C SER A 293 -19.75 6.02 -0.35
N SER A 294 -19.65 6.45 -1.61
CA SER A 294 -20.71 6.28 -2.63
C SER A 294 -20.48 5.11 -3.57
N THR A 295 -19.32 4.48 -3.54
CA THR A 295 -18.91 3.41 -4.45
C THR A 295 -18.48 2.14 -3.68
N VAL A 296 -17.28 2.13 -3.14
CA VAL A 296 -16.66 0.94 -2.50
C VAL A 296 -17.45 0.49 -1.27
N VAL A 297 -17.90 1.41 -0.42
CA VAL A 297 -18.66 1.04 0.79
C VAL A 297 -19.97 0.34 0.42
N PRO A 298 -20.86 0.90 -0.43
CA PRO A 298 -22.08 0.20 -0.85
C PRO A 298 -21.82 -1.14 -1.54
N TYR A 299 -20.74 -1.24 -2.35
CA TYR A 299 -20.35 -2.50 -2.98
C TYR A 299 -20.07 -3.58 -1.94
N PHE A 300 -19.29 -3.27 -0.89
CA PHE A 300 -19.00 -4.21 0.18
C PHE A 300 -20.18 -4.47 1.13
N GLU A 301 -21.10 -3.52 1.30
CA GLU A 301 -22.39 -3.78 1.97
C GLU A 301 -23.20 -4.83 1.20
N GLY A 302 -23.22 -4.75 -0.13
CA GLY A 302 -23.82 -5.76 -0.99
C GLY A 302 -23.17 -7.13 -0.83
N ILE A 303 -21.83 -7.20 -0.87
CA ILE A 303 -21.05 -8.43 -0.67
C ILE A 303 -21.36 -9.06 0.68
N THR A 304 -21.30 -8.29 1.76
CA THR A 304 -21.51 -8.81 3.12
C THR A 304 -22.94 -9.22 3.38
N GLY A 305 -23.91 -8.61 2.68
CA GLY A 305 -25.30 -9.03 2.69
C GLY A 305 -25.51 -10.47 2.21
N ILE A 306 -24.69 -10.94 1.27
CA ILE A 306 -24.70 -12.36 0.80
C ILE A 306 -23.78 -13.21 1.67
N ILE A 307 -22.50 -12.84 1.79
CA ILE A 307 -21.47 -13.64 2.47
C ILE A 307 -21.83 -13.90 3.94
N GLY A 308 -22.48 -12.93 4.59
CA GLY A 308 -22.88 -13.06 6.01
C GLY A 308 -23.78 -14.25 6.32
N SER A 309 -24.51 -14.74 5.32
CA SER A 309 -25.39 -15.94 5.43
C SER A 309 -24.73 -17.23 4.94
N THR A 310 -23.44 -17.21 4.60
CA THR A 310 -22.71 -18.34 4.05
C THR A 310 -21.60 -18.81 4.99
N GLU A 311 -20.94 -19.90 4.62
CA GLU A 311 -19.78 -20.46 5.32
C GLU A 311 -18.49 -19.67 5.07
N TYR A 312 -18.45 -18.71 4.14
CA TYR A 312 -17.27 -17.92 3.72
C TYR A 312 -17.17 -16.58 4.45
N LYS A 313 -16.06 -15.89 4.23
CA LYS A 313 -15.79 -14.55 4.77
C LYS A 313 -15.40 -13.61 3.64
N ALA A 314 -15.81 -12.34 3.74
CA ALA A 314 -15.38 -11.31 2.82
C ALA A 314 -13.98 -10.77 3.19
N GLY A 315 -13.14 -10.60 2.20
CA GLY A 315 -11.92 -9.80 2.21
C GLY A 315 -11.98 -8.77 1.09
N ILE A 316 -11.12 -7.76 1.14
CA ILE A 316 -10.93 -6.78 0.07
C ILE A 316 -9.52 -6.93 -0.52
N TYR A 317 -9.40 -6.83 -1.86
CA TYR A 317 -8.18 -6.40 -2.53
C TYR A 317 -8.36 -4.96 -3.02
N GLY A 318 -7.38 -4.10 -2.74
CA GLY A 318 -7.43 -2.71 -3.18
C GLY A 318 -6.39 -1.82 -2.51
N THR A 319 -6.46 -0.51 -2.78
CA THR A 319 -5.58 0.47 -2.15
C THR A 319 -5.77 0.51 -0.63
N ARG A 320 -4.78 1.05 0.09
CA ARG A 320 -4.87 1.26 1.55
C ARG A 320 -6.15 2.01 1.94
N ASN A 321 -6.48 3.05 1.19
CA ASN A 321 -7.69 3.85 1.42
C ASN A 321 -8.97 3.03 1.26
N ALA A 322 -9.11 2.28 0.16
CA ALA A 322 -10.26 1.40 -0.06
C ALA A 322 -10.39 0.37 1.07
N CYS A 323 -9.28 -0.25 1.47
CA CYS A 323 -9.24 -1.19 2.58
C CYS A 323 -9.67 -0.56 3.92
N LEU A 324 -9.22 0.68 4.20
CA LEU A 324 -9.57 1.39 5.43
C LEU A 324 -11.07 1.75 5.49
N HIS A 325 -11.66 2.16 4.37
CA HIS A 325 -13.09 2.51 4.32
C HIS A 325 -14.01 1.32 4.61
N VAL A 326 -13.60 0.10 4.27
CA VAL A 326 -14.43 -1.11 4.46
C VAL A 326 -13.89 -2.08 5.52
N ASN A 327 -12.90 -1.68 6.31
CA ASN A 327 -12.27 -2.55 7.32
C ASN A 327 -13.25 -3.14 8.35
N HIS A 328 -14.37 -2.45 8.60
CA HIS A 328 -15.45 -2.87 9.49
C HIS A 328 -16.42 -3.87 8.85
N LEU A 329 -16.41 -4.00 7.52
CA LEU A 329 -17.25 -4.91 6.72
C LEU A 329 -16.53 -6.22 6.38
N VAL A 330 -15.19 -6.19 6.29
CA VAL A 330 -14.40 -7.33 5.81
C VAL A 330 -13.54 -7.92 6.93
N LYS A 331 -13.23 -9.21 6.81
CA LYS A 331 -12.37 -9.89 7.76
C LYS A 331 -10.91 -9.45 7.62
N TYR A 332 -10.41 -9.43 6.39
CA TYR A 332 -9.01 -9.12 6.08
C TYR A 332 -8.89 -8.28 4.81
N SER A 333 -7.74 -7.60 4.69
CA SER A 333 -7.35 -6.81 3.54
C SER A 333 -6.15 -7.44 2.83
N PHE A 334 -6.24 -7.54 1.50
CA PHE A 334 -5.14 -7.77 0.59
C PHE A 334 -4.83 -6.42 -0.07
N VAL A 335 -3.71 -5.81 0.28
CA VAL A 335 -3.42 -4.41 -0.07
C VAL A 335 -2.62 -4.34 -1.36
N ALA A 336 -3.06 -3.49 -2.30
CA ALA A 336 -2.43 -3.26 -3.59
C ALA A 336 -1.33 -2.19 -3.51
N ASP A 337 -0.34 -2.36 -2.63
CA ASP A 337 0.74 -1.38 -2.39
C ASP A 337 1.67 -1.21 -3.60
N MET A 338 1.71 -2.19 -4.51
CA MET A 338 2.41 -2.13 -5.78
C MET A 338 1.93 -0.97 -6.65
N SER A 339 0.66 -0.64 -6.61
CA SER A 339 0.04 0.48 -7.33
C SER A 339 0.40 1.82 -6.67
N SER A 340 1.70 2.09 -6.54
CA SER A 340 2.25 3.26 -5.81
C SER A 340 1.88 4.61 -6.46
N GLY A 341 1.50 4.61 -7.73
CA GLY A 341 0.99 5.78 -8.45
C GLY A 341 -0.46 6.14 -8.12
N TRP A 342 -1.23 5.23 -7.53
CA TRP A 342 -2.64 5.44 -7.22
C TRP A 342 -2.84 6.34 -6.01
N SER A 343 -3.92 7.14 -6.04
CA SER A 343 -4.22 8.16 -5.02
C SER A 343 -4.50 7.57 -3.65
N GLY A 344 -4.97 6.33 -3.59
CA GLY A 344 -5.38 5.66 -2.36
C GLY A 344 -4.25 4.97 -1.58
N ASN A 345 -3.00 4.99 -2.03
CA ASN A 345 -1.90 4.33 -1.34
C ASN A 345 -1.02 5.30 -0.55
N LEU A 346 -0.48 6.34 -1.19
CA LEU A 346 0.31 7.36 -0.48
C LEU A 346 -0.59 8.28 0.36
N GLY A 347 -0.19 8.49 1.61
CA GLY A 347 -0.95 9.30 2.57
C GLY A 347 -1.88 8.48 3.47
N PHE A 348 -2.06 7.21 3.19
CA PHE A 348 -2.88 6.31 3.99
C PHE A 348 -2.03 5.27 4.72
N LYS A 349 -2.42 4.99 5.97
CA LYS A 349 -1.76 3.95 6.78
C LYS A 349 -2.11 2.56 6.26
N MET A 350 -1.20 1.62 6.45
CA MET A 350 -1.50 0.21 6.24
C MET A 350 -2.65 -0.22 7.17
N PRO A 351 -3.71 -0.87 6.67
CA PRO A 351 -4.84 -1.28 7.50
C PRO A 351 -4.42 -2.33 8.54
N GLU A 352 -4.95 -2.23 9.76
CA GLU A 352 -4.60 -3.14 10.86
C GLU A 352 -4.95 -4.62 10.55
N ASN A 353 -5.98 -4.85 9.72
CA ASN A 353 -6.45 -6.17 9.34
C ASN A 353 -5.78 -6.71 8.06
N TRP A 354 -4.67 -6.12 7.58
CA TRP A 354 -3.99 -6.63 6.40
C TRP A 354 -3.53 -8.07 6.59
N SER A 355 -3.78 -8.90 5.61
CA SER A 355 -3.32 -10.30 5.56
C SER A 355 -2.27 -10.50 4.48
N PHE A 356 -2.44 -9.81 3.38
CA PHE A 356 -1.56 -9.84 2.21
C PHE A 356 -1.24 -8.41 1.75
N ASP A 357 -0.02 -8.21 1.23
CA ASP A 357 0.47 -6.95 0.68
C ASP A 357 1.18 -7.24 -0.65
N GLN A 358 0.57 -6.83 -1.76
CA GLN A 358 1.11 -6.94 -3.11
C GLN A 358 2.04 -5.76 -3.36
N PHE A 359 3.34 -6.03 -3.56
CA PHE A 359 4.33 -4.95 -3.54
C PHE A 359 5.26 -4.88 -4.76
N ASN A 360 5.30 -5.90 -5.62
CA ASN A 360 6.20 -5.94 -6.77
C ASN A 360 5.71 -6.91 -7.84
N GLU A 361 5.69 -6.48 -9.10
CA GLU A 361 5.47 -7.31 -10.28
C GLU A 361 6.80 -7.81 -10.83
N PHE A 362 6.85 -9.07 -11.28
CA PHE A 362 8.04 -9.67 -11.88
C PHE A 362 7.69 -10.91 -12.70
N THR A 363 8.61 -11.30 -13.59
CA THR A 363 8.50 -12.59 -14.30
C THR A 363 9.36 -13.63 -13.58
N GLY A 364 8.75 -14.74 -13.19
CA GLY A 364 9.43 -15.83 -12.48
C GLY A 364 10.49 -16.51 -13.34
N ALA A 365 11.76 -16.45 -12.92
CA ALA A 365 12.89 -16.97 -13.69
C ALA A 365 12.78 -18.47 -14.03
N SER A 366 12.18 -19.27 -13.15
CA SER A 366 12.04 -20.73 -13.35
C SER A 366 10.75 -21.15 -14.06
N THR A 367 9.76 -20.25 -14.14
CA THR A 367 8.43 -20.57 -14.68
C THR A 367 8.10 -19.78 -15.95
N GLY A 368 8.72 -18.62 -16.16
CA GLY A 368 8.36 -17.66 -17.20
C GLY A 368 6.98 -17.03 -17.02
N ILE A 369 6.38 -17.13 -15.81
CA ILE A 369 5.06 -16.62 -15.50
C ILE A 369 5.20 -15.22 -14.90
N ASP A 370 4.36 -14.30 -15.34
CA ASP A 370 4.21 -12.99 -14.71
C ASP A 370 3.42 -13.14 -13.42
N MET A 371 3.99 -12.64 -12.35
CA MET A 371 3.52 -12.81 -10.98
C MET A 371 3.73 -11.54 -10.17
N ASP A 372 2.91 -11.36 -9.16
CA ASP A 372 3.04 -10.30 -8.18
C ASP A 372 3.50 -10.85 -6.84
N GLN A 373 4.59 -10.30 -6.29
CA GLN A 373 5.09 -10.67 -4.97
C GLN A 373 4.14 -10.18 -3.88
N VAL A 374 3.81 -11.10 -2.96
CA VAL A 374 2.87 -10.87 -1.88
C VAL A 374 3.52 -11.13 -0.54
N ALA A 375 3.62 -10.10 0.30
CA ALA A 375 3.99 -10.26 1.70
C ALA A 375 2.82 -10.83 2.50
N VAL A 376 3.11 -11.73 3.43
CA VAL A 376 2.12 -12.48 4.21
C VAL A 376 2.21 -12.10 5.68
N SER A 377 1.13 -11.57 6.26
CA SER A 377 1.11 -11.19 7.69
C SER A 377 0.99 -12.36 8.64
N GLY A 378 0.45 -13.48 8.16
CA GLY A 378 0.10 -14.65 8.97
C GLY A 378 -1.30 -14.61 9.58
N LYS A 379 -2.11 -13.58 9.29
CA LYS A 379 -3.52 -13.48 9.75
C LYS A 379 -4.44 -14.40 8.96
N ASP A 380 -4.26 -14.46 7.65
CA ASP A 380 -4.86 -15.45 6.78
C ASP A 380 -3.80 -16.47 6.36
N ASN A 381 -4.09 -17.74 6.57
CA ASN A 381 -3.19 -18.83 6.22
C ASN A 381 -3.56 -19.52 4.89
N GLY A 382 -4.60 -19.03 4.21
CA GLY A 382 -5.11 -19.61 2.98
C GLY A 382 -5.66 -21.03 3.13
N VAL A 383 -6.06 -21.59 2.02
CA VAL A 383 -6.62 -22.94 1.90
C VAL A 383 -5.50 -23.94 1.67
N SER A 384 -5.37 -24.93 2.56
CA SER A 384 -4.38 -26.04 2.47
C SER A 384 -5.01 -27.38 2.11
N LYS A 385 -6.33 -27.46 2.08
CA LYS A 385 -7.11 -28.67 1.71
C LYS A 385 -8.50 -28.25 1.23
N VAL A 386 -9.07 -29.03 0.34
CA VAL A 386 -10.46 -28.86 -0.11
C VAL A 386 -11.34 -29.99 0.44
N THR A 387 -12.62 -29.71 0.58
CA THR A 387 -13.62 -30.73 0.84
C THR A 387 -13.87 -31.52 -0.46
N LYS A 388 -13.97 -32.83 -0.40
CA LYS A 388 -14.35 -33.61 -1.60
C LYS A 388 -15.69 -33.07 -2.10
N VAL A 389 -15.70 -32.57 -3.33
CA VAL A 389 -16.94 -32.35 -4.07
C VAL A 389 -17.38 -33.73 -4.50
N ASN A 390 -18.54 -34.23 -3.96
CA ASN A 390 -19.12 -35.50 -4.35
C ASN A 390 -19.69 -35.41 -5.76
#